data_c1680977562f0b5432fb335837292217
#
_entry.id   c1680977562f0b5432fb335837292217
#
_cell.length_a   1.000
_cell.length_b   1.000
_cell.length_c   1.000
_cell.angle_alpha   90.00
_cell.angle_beta   90.00
_cell.angle_gamma   90.00
#
_symmetry.space_group_name_H-M   'P 1'
#
loop_
_entity.id
_entity.type
_entity.pdbx_description
1 polymer ?
#
loop_
_entity_poly.entity_id
_entity_poly.type
_entity_poly.pdbx_seq_one_letter_code
_entity_poly.pdbx_strand_id
1 'polypeptide(L)'
;MAKNLIIYYSRKGENYWNGSIKNIEKGNTEIVAEFIQKAVGGDLFEVDTVKTYAADYYDCTTEAKEELRSNARPELKKYLDSIDGYDNIFVCGPCWWGTFPCAVFTQLERLDWKDKKVMAVMTHEGSGLGSCERDLKKICASASFGKGLAVHGAEASSSESIVAAWAKKEV
;
A
#
# COMPACT_ATOMS: atom_id res chain seq x y z
N MET A 1 -9.93 -21.40 8.91
CA MET A 1 -10.27 -20.06 8.40
C MET A 1 -9.04 -19.43 7.77
N ALA A 2 -9.26 -18.74 6.67
CA ALA A 2 -8.20 -18.02 5.97
C ALA A 2 -7.60 -16.94 6.89
N LYS A 3 -6.26 -16.81 6.88
CA LYS A 3 -5.54 -15.82 7.64
C LYS A 3 -5.11 -14.66 6.73
N ASN A 4 -5.38 -13.45 7.18
CA ASN A 4 -5.15 -12.24 6.40
C ASN A 4 -4.00 -11.40 6.97
N LEU A 5 -3.20 -10.83 6.07
CA LEU A 5 -2.14 -9.90 6.40
C LEU A 5 -2.34 -8.63 5.56
N ILE A 6 -2.23 -7.47 6.18
CA ILE A 6 -2.32 -6.19 5.50
C ILE A 6 -0.98 -5.48 5.63
N ILE A 7 -0.22 -5.45 4.54
CA ILE A 7 1.05 -4.73 4.45
C ILE A 7 0.74 -3.36 3.86
N TYR A 8 1.10 -2.28 4.57
CA TYR A 8 0.78 -0.95 4.09
C TYR A 8 1.92 0.05 4.31
N TYR A 9 2.01 1.01 3.40
CA TYR A 9 2.78 2.23 3.54
C TYR A 9 1.80 3.39 3.52
N SER A 10 1.95 4.36 4.43
CA SER A 10 1.06 5.51 4.50
C SER A 10 1.84 6.77 4.81
N ARG A 11 1.41 7.90 4.25
CA ARG A 11 2.02 9.20 4.50
C ARG A 11 1.04 10.12 5.21
N LYS A 12 1.38 10.53 6.43
CA LYS A 12 0.73 11.64 7.14
C LYS A 12 1.46 12.95 6.80
N GLY A 13 0.90 14.06 7.23
CA GLY A 13 1.45 15.38 6.93
C GLY A 13 0.92 15.90 5.60
N GLU A 14 1.76 16.59 4.85
CA GLU A 14 1.34 17.17 3.58
C GLU A 14 1.01 16.10 2.54
N ASN A 15 -0.21 16.15 2.05
CA ASN A 15 -0.74 15.29 1.00
C ASN A 15 -1.50 16.12 -0.01
N TYR A 16 -1.55 15.65 -1.26
CA TYR A 16 -2.42 16.23 -2.25
C TYR A 16 -3.87 15.82 -1.94
N TRP A 17 -4.77 16.81 -1.98
CA TRP A 17 -6.15 16.59 -1.55
C TRP A 17 -7.09 17.44 -2.41
N ASN A 18 -7.77 16.80 -3.35
CA ASN A 18 -8.70 17.47 -4.27
C ASN A 18 -8.12 18.72 -4.94
N GLY A 19 -6.88 18.62 -5.43
CA GLY A 19 -6.24 19.69 -6.17
C GLY A 19 -5.41 20.68 -5.35
N SER A 20 -5.29 20.49 -4.04
CA SER A 20 -4.46 21.33 -3.17
C SER A 20 -3.70 20.53 -2.13
N ILE A 21 -2.71 21.13 -1.48
CA ILE A 21 -1.96 20.49 -0.40
C ILE A 21 -2.75 20.64 0.91
N LYS A 22 -2.91 19.54 1.62
CA LYS A 22 -3.54 19.50 2.93
C LYS A 22 -2.67 18.72 3.90
N ASN A 23 -2.56 19.22 5.12
CA ASN A 23 -1.87 18.51 6.20
C ASN A 23 -2.87 17.56 6.87
N ILE A 24 -2.60 16.26 6.85
CA ILE A 24 -3.46 15.25 7.45
C ILE A 24 -2.74 14.54 8.60
N GLU A 25 -3.45 14.28 9.68
CA GLU A 25 -2.88 13.64 10.88
C GLU A 25 -2.67 12.15 10.70
N LYS A 26 -3.50 11.52 9.87
CA LYS A 26 -3.45 10.10 9.55
C LYS A 26 -3.49 9.93 8.04
N GLY A 27 -2.55 9.17 7.51
CA GLY A 27 -2.48 8.94 6.07
C GLY A 27 -3.69 8.18 5.52
N ASN A 28 -4.05 8.46 4.28
CA ASN A 28 -5.21 7.85 3.64
C ASN A 28 -5.09 6.32 3.54
N THR A 29 -3.90 5.82 3.22
CA THR A 29 -3.67 4.38 3.10
C THR A 29 -3.84 3.67 4.45
N GLU A 30 -3.38 4.28 5.54
CA GLU A 30 -3.55 3.70 6.89
C GLU A 30 -5.03 3.56 7.25
N ILE A 31 -5.84 4.58 6.93
CA ILE A 31 -7.29 4.53 7.13
C ILE A 31 -7.90 3.35 6.39
N VAL A 32 -7.56 3.17 5.12
CA VAL A 32 -8.08 2.07 4.30
C VAL A 32 -7.60 0.72 4.83
N ALA A 33 -6.32 0.60 5.21
CA ALA A 33 -5.78 -0.63 5.79
C ALA A 33 -6.51 -1.05 7.05
N GLU A 34 -6.84 -0.09 7.93
CA GLU A 34 -7.63 -0.36 9.14
C GLU A 34 -9.06 -0.80 8.82
N PHE A 35 -9.68 -0.24 7.80
CA PHE A 35 -11.00 -0.69 7.35
C PHE A 35 -10.97 -2.12 6.85
N ILE A 36 -9.93 -2.52 6.14
CA ILE A 36 -9.76 -3.91 5.70
C ILE A 36 -9.62 -4.82 6.92
N GLN A 37 -8.76 -4.47 7.88
CA GLN A 37 -8.59 -5.27 9.11
C GLN A 37 -9.91 -5.41 9.86
N LYS A 38 -10.66 -4.33 10.01
CA LYS A 38 -11.96 -4.35 10.68
C LYS A 38 -12.95 -5.28 9.97
N ALA A 39 -12.91 -5.33 8.65
CA ALA A 39 -13.86 -6.11 7.84
C ALA A 39 -13.55 -7.61 7.84
N VAL A 40 -12.28 -7.99 7.69
CA VAL A 40 -11.88 -9.39 7.46
C VAL A 40 -10.96 -9.95 8.55
N GLY A 41 -10.54 -9.13 9.49
CA GLY A 41 -9.58 -9.53 10.52
C GLY A 41 -8.16 -9.63 9.95
N GLY A 42 -7.26 -10.12 10.78
CA GLY A 42 -5.86 -10.32 10.40
C GLY A 42 -4.92 -9.30 11.03
N ASP A 43 -3.70 -9.31 10.56
CA ASP A 43 -2.62 -8.49 11.11
C ASP A 43 -2.25 -7.35 10.19
N LEU A 44 -1.89 -6.21 10.79
CA LEU A 44 -1.36 -5.05 10.08
C LEU A 44 0.16 -5.04 10.18
N PHE A 45 0.83 -4.77 9.07
CA PHE A 45 2.27 -4.50 9.06
C PHE A 45 2.53 -3.19 8.33
N GLU A 46 3.09 -2.21 9.06
CA GLU A 46 3.47 -0.92 8.49
C GLU A 46 4.86 -0.98 7.88
N VAL A 47 4.96 -0.61 6.62
CA VAL A 47 6.24 -0.37 5.96
C VAL A 47 6.70 1.03 6.35
N ASP A 48 7.78 1.11 7.13
CA ASP A 48 8.33 2.37 7.62
C ASP A 48 9.82 2.44 7.31
N THR A 49 10.24 3.54 6.67
CA THR A 49 11.62 3.71 6.22
C THR A 49 12.52 4.29 7.31
N VAL A 50 13.78 3.89 7.30
CA VAL A 50 14.81 4.50 8.16
C VAL A 50 15.01 5.96 7.77
N LYS A 51 15.06 6.26 6.47
CA LYS A 51 15.11 7.65 6.00
C LYS A 51 13.78 8.34 6.25
N THR A 52 13.82 9.62 6.53
CA THR A 52 12.62 10.46 6.63
C THR A 52 12.46 11.24 5.31
N TYR A 53 11.31 11.09 4.67
CA TYR A 53 10.99 11.89 3.48
C TYR A 53 10.73 13.35 3.88
N ALA A 54 10.97 14.27 2.95
CA ALA A 54 10.72 15.68 3.19
C ALA A 54 9.27 15.93 3.66
N ALA A 55 9.12 16.86 4.61
CA ALA A 55 7.80 17.29 5.06
C ALA A 55 7.05 18.04 3.95
N ASP A 56 7.78 18.81 3.16
CA ASP A 56 7.23 19.51 1.98
C ASP A 56 6.76 18.48 0.95
N TYR A 57 5.54 18.64 0.47
CA TYR A 57 4.93 17.67 -0.46
C TYR A 57 5.73 17.55 -1.75
N TYR A 58 6.10 18.67 -2.36
CA TYR A 58 6.79 18.65 -3.67
C TYR A 58 8.20 18.10 -3.56
N ASP A 59 8.90 18.40 -2.47
CA ASP A 59 10.23 17.83 -2.20
C ASP A 59 10.13 16.31 -2.04
N CYS A 60 9.09 15.83 -1.35
CA CYS A 60 8.83 14.41 -1.24
C CYS A 60 8.56 13.76 -2.61
N THR A 61 7.79 14.42 -3.48
CA THR A 61 7.52 13.89 -4.83
C THR A 61 8.80 13.80 -5.66
N THR A 62 9.74 14.73 -5.47
CA THR A 62 11.04 14.71 -6.15
C THR A 62 11.89 13.53 -5.66
N GLU A 63 11.93 13.31 -4.35
CA GLU A 63 12.62 12.15 -3.75
C GLU A 63 12.03 10.84 -4.28
N ALA A 64 10.71 10.74 -4.32
CA ALA A 64 10.01 9.54 -4.81
C ALA A 64 10.29 9.27 -6.28
N LYS A 65 10.34 10.31 -7.11
CA LYS A 65 10.67 10.19 -8.53
C LYS A 65 12.09 9.68 -8.75
N GLU A 66 13.05 10.18 -7.98
CA GLU A 66 14.43 9.74 -8.05
C GLU A 66 14.57 8.28 -7.61
N GLU A 67 13.87 7.89 -6.55
CA GLU A 67 13.87 6.51 -6.10
C GLU A 67 13.32 5.57 -7.17
N LEU A 68 12.21 5.94 -7.80
CA LEU A 68 11.60 5.14 -8.85
C LEU A 68 12.54 5.01 -10.06
N ARG A 69 13.16 6.13 -10.48
CA ARG A 69 14.07 6.15 -11.60
C ARG A 69 15.32 5.30 -11.37
N SER A 70 15.85 5.31 -10.16
CA SER A 70 17.04 4.53 -9.79
C SER A 70 16.71 3.11 -9.34
N ASN A 71 15.44 2.73 -9.33
CA ASN A 71 14.97 1.44 -8.82
C ASN A 71 15.44 1.22 -7.38
N ALA A 72 15.31 2.25 -6.55
CA ALA A 72 15.77 2.24 -5.16
C ALA A 72 15.00 1.24 -4.30
N ARG A 73 15.69 0.74 -3.28
CA ARG A 73 15.08 -0.12 -2.24
C ARG A 73 15.41 0.46 -0.87
N PRO A 74 14.68 1.49 -0.43
CA PRO A 74 14.94 2.13 0.86
C PRO A 74 14.93 1.13 2.02
N GLU A 75 15.87 1.30 2.93
CA GLU A 75 15.96 0.48 4.14
C GLU A 75 14.77 0.73 5.05
N LEU A 76 14.24 -0.32 5.65
CA LEU A 76 13.11 -0.27 6.57
C LEU A 76 13.56 -0.37 8.01
N LYS A 77 12.81 0.25 8.91
CA LYS A 77 13.05 0.15 10.36
C LYS A 77 12.82 -1.26 10.88
N LYS A 78 11.92 -1.99 10.23
CA LYS A 78 11.50 -3.34 10.59
C LYS A 78 11.11 -4.11 9.35
N TYR A 79 11.36 -5.41 9.33
CA TYR A 79 11.03 -6.28 8.20
C TYR A 79 10.16 -7.45 8.66
N LEU A 80 9.26 -7.89 7.78
CA LEU A 80 8.71 -9.23 7.83
C LEU A 80 9.67 -10.15 7.08
N ASP A 81 10.08 -11.22 7.71
CA ASP A 81 10.97 -12.20 7.08
C ASP A 81 10.21 -13.43 6.57
N SER A 82 8.95 -13.60 7.01
CA SER A 82 8.08 -14.68 6.57
C SER A 82 6.62 -14.26 6.58
N ILE A 83 5.86 -14.81 5.65
CA ILE A 83 4.39 -14.73 5.60
C ILE A 83 3.77 -16.12 5.71
N ASP A 84 4.50 -17.06 6.29
CA ASP A 84 3.98 -18.39 6.57
C ASP A 84 2.76 -18.28 7.51
N GLY A 85 1.74 -19.07 7.22
CA GLY A 85 0.49 -19.02 7.98
C GLY A 85 -0.51 -17.98 7.50
N TYR A 86 -0.16 -17.09 6.57
CA TYR A 86 -1.11 -16.19 5.94
C TYR A 86 -1.53 -16.72 4.56
N ASP A 87 -2.80 -16.58 4.24
CA ASP A 87 -3.36 -17.00 2.96
C ASP A 87 -3.59 -15.83 2.02
N ASN A 88 -4.12 -14.74 2.55
CA ASN A 88 -4.45 -13.53 1.79
C ASN A 88 -3.59 -12.38 2.25
N ILE A 89 -2.94 -11.70 1.32
CA ILE A 89 -2.09 -10.56 1.59
C ILE A 89 -2.60 -9.35 0.82
N PHE A 90 -3.02 -8.33 1.56
CA PHE A 90 -3.37 -7.03 0.99
C PHE A 90 -2.13 -6.17 0.99
N VAL A 91 -1.78 -5.60 -0.15
CA VAL A 91 -0.65 -4.67 -0.29
C VAL A 91 -1.24 -3.29 -0.56
N CYS A 92 -1.06 -2.39 0.40
CA CYS A 92 -1.69 -1.07 0.40
C CYS A 92 -0.64 0.04 0.35
N GLY A 93 -0.86 1.02 -0.48
CA GLY A 93 0.03 2.17 -0.55
C GLY A 93 -0.55 3.33 -1.36
N PRO A 94 0.03 4.52 -1.20
CA PRO A 94 -0.34 5.65 -2.04
C PRO A 94 0.27 5.49 -3.44
N CYS A 95 -0.31 6.19 -4.40
CA CYS A 95 0.23 6.25 -5.75
C CYS A 95 1.39 7.25 -5.79
N TRP A 96 2.60 6.74 -5.88
CA TRP A 96 3.81 7.53 -6.05
C TRP A 96 4.34 7.33 -7.46
N TRP A 97 4.02 8.28 -8.34
CA TRP A 97 4.39 8.22 -9.76
C TRP A 97 3.87 6.98 -10.48
N GLY A 98 2.63 6.64 -10.20
CA GLY A 98 1.92 5.57 -10.91
C GLY A 98 2.08 4.17 -10.34
N THR A 99 2.80 4.00 -9.23
CA THR A 99 2.98 2.70 -8.56
C THR A 99 3.11 2.90 -7.06
N PHE A 100 3.37 1.82 -6.31
CA PHE A 100 3.63 1.92 -4.88
C PHE A 100 4.99 2.60 -4.60
N PRO A 101 5.15 3.23 -3.42
CA PRO A 101 6.46 3.68 -2.97
C PRO A 101 7.48 2.55 -3.04
N CYS A 102 8.72 2.87 -3.41
CA CYS A 102 9.79 1.85 -3.54
C CYS A 102 10.02 1.06 -2.24
N ALA A 103 9.77 1.67 -1.10
CA ALA A 103 9.87 1.00 0.21
C ALA A 103 8.95 -0.23 0.33
N VAL A 104 7.78 -0.19 -0.32
CA VAL A 104 6.87 -1.35 -0.35
C VAL A 104 7.57 -2.51 -1.04
N PHE A 105 8.21 -2.27 -2.17
CA PHE A 105 8.94 -3.30 -2.90
C PHE A 105 10.13 -3.84 -2.13
N THR A 106 10.80 -3.00 -1.32
CA THR A 106 11.85 -3.45 -0.40
C THR A 106 11.35 -4.60 0.49
N GLN A 107 10.15 -4.46 1.05
CA GLN A 107 9.57 -5.48 1.90
C GLN A 107 9.15 -6.73 1.12
N LEU A 108 8.46 -6.52 -0.02
CA LEU A 108 7.86 -7.62 -0.76
C LEU A 108 8.90 -8.57 -1.37
N GLU A 109 10.04 -8.06 -1.77
CA GLU A 109 11.11 -8.86 -2.38
C GLU A 109 11.73 -9.87 -1.42
N ARG A 110 11.54 -9.73 -0.12
CA ARG A 110 12.07 -10.63 0.91
C ARG A 110 11.20 -11.86 1.16
N LEU A 111 10.02 -11.95 0.59
CA LEU A 111 8.99 -12.91 0.97
C LEU A 111 8.79 -13.99 -0.08
N ASP A 112 8.40 -15.18 0.38
CA ASP A 112 7.99 -16.27 -0.50
C ASP A 112 6.48 -16.16 -0.74
N TRP A 113 6.10 -16.00 -2.01
CA TRP A 113 4.72 -15.75 -2.43
C TRP A 113 3.98 -17.00 -2.89
N LYS A 114 4.62 -18.15 -2.84
CA LYS A 114 4.00 -19.41 -3.26
C LYS A 114 2.76 -19.69 -2.41
N ASP A 115 1.68 -20.08 -3.08
CA ASP A 115 0.39 -20.41 -2.47
C ASP A 115 -0.28 -19.24 -1.72
N LYS A 116 0.12 -18.00 -2.03
CA LYS A 116 -0.49 -16.79 -1.47
C LYS A 116 -1.43 -16.15 -2.49
N LYS A 117 -2.46 -15.47 -1.98
CA LYS A 117 -3.33 -14.61 -2.79
C LYS A 117 -3.06 -13.16 -2.44
N VAL A 118 -2.76 -12.35 -3.46
CA VAL A 118 -2.38 -10.94 -3.28
C VAL A 118 -3.44 -10.03 -3.90
N MET A 119 -3.82 -8.99 -3.16
CA MET A 119 -4.71 -7.93 -3.63
C MET A 119 -4.01 -6.58 -3.48
N ALA A 120 -4.02 -5.79 -4.55
CA ALA A 120 -3.49 -4.43 -4.55
C ALA A 120 -4.54 -3.45 -4.05
N VAL A 121 -4.13 -2.53 -3.18
CA VAL A 121 -4.97 -1.42 -2.70
C VAL A 121 -4.17 -0.13 -2.84
N MET A 122 -4.68 0.80 -3.63
CA MET A 122 -3.97 2.05 -3.87
C MET A 122 -4.86 3.26 -3.57
N THR A 123 -4.36 4.16 -2.73
CA THR A 123 -4.96 5.48 -2.55
C THR A 123 -4.33 6.43 -3.55
N HIS A 124 -5.13 7.28 -4.19
CA HIS A 124 -4.68 8.10 -5.31
C HIS A 124 -5.44 9.43 -5.40
N GLU A 125 -4.98 10.30 -6.28
CA GLU A 125 -5.60 11.58 -6.59
C GLU A 125 -6.10 11.67 -8.05
N GLY A 126 -6.41 10.52 -8.67
CA GLY A 126 -6.97 10.47 -10.02
C GLY A 126 -6.35 9.42 -10.93
N SER A 127 -5.25 8.78 -10.50
CA SER A 127 -4.54 7.77 -11.32
C SER A 127 -5.14 6.36 -11.22
N GLY A 128 -6.06 6.12 -10.27
CA GLY A 128 -6.54 4.77 -10.00
C GLY A 128 -5.41 3.87 -9.49
N LEU A 129 -5.37 2.63 -9.96
CA LEU A 129 -4.34 1.65 -9.59
C LEU A 129 -2.99 1.88 -10.30
N GLY A 130 -2.95 2.73 -11.31
CA GLY A 130 -1.71 2.95 -12.08
C GLY A 130 -1.11 1.64 -12.57
N SER A 131 0.18 1.46 -12.34
CA SER A 131 0.93 0.26 -12.72
C SER A 131 1.15 -0.71 -11.55
N CYS A 132 0.54 -0.47 -10.39
CA CYS A 132 0.87 -1.23 -9.18
C CYS A 132 0.56 -2.72 -9.31
N GLU A 133 -0.53 -3.11 -9.96
CA GLU A 133 -0.85 -4.52 -10.14
C GLU A 133 0.17 -5.23 -11.04
N ARG A 134 0.61 -4.57 -12.09
CA ARG A 134 1.68 -5.09 -12.96
C ARG A 134 2.97 -5.31 -12.16
N ASP A 135 3.34 -4.34 -11.34
CA ASP A 135 4.57 -4.41 -10.54
C ASP A 135 4.47 -5.49 -9.46
N LEU A 136 3.31 -5.65 -8.83
CA LEU A 136 3.07 -6.75 -7.88
C LEU A 136 3.17 -8.12 -8.55
N LYS A 137 2.60 -8.29 -9.73
CA LYS A 137 2.67 -9.55 -10.48
C LYS A 137 4.09 -9.91 -10.83
N LYS A 138 4.94 -8.94 -11.01
CA LYS A 138 6.36 -9.14 -11.28
C LYS A 138 7.13 -9.57 -10.03
N ILE A 139 6.89 -8.91 -8.91
CA ILE A 139 7.60 -9.18 -7.64
C ILE A 139 7.06 -10.42 -6.96
N CYS A 140 5.75 -10.59 -6.94
CA CYS A 140 5.06 -11.69 -6.28
C CYS A 140 4.66 -12.77 -7.31
N ALA A 141 5.53 -13.09 -8.26
CA ALA A 141 5.21 -13.89 -9.45
C ALA A 141 4.58 -15.25 -9.15
N SER A 142 4.92 -15.87 -8.01
CA SER A 142 4.38 -17.18 -7.63
C SER A 142 3.04 -17.13 -6.89
N ALA A 143 2.52 -15.92 -6.63
CA ALA A 143 1.22 -15.75 -6.00
C ALA A 143 0.07 -15.83 -7.01
N SER A 144 -1.14 -16.04 -6.51
CA SER A 144 -2.36 -15.73 -7.27
C SER A 144 -2.81 -14.31 -6.92
N PHE A 145 -3.64 -13.71 -7.78
CA PHE A 145 -4.04 -12.31 -7.61
C PHE A 145 -5.56 -12.18 -7.60
N GLY A 146 -6.07 -11.47 -6.59
CA GLY A 146 -7.46 -11.05 -6.55
C GLY A 146 -7.64 -9.70 -7.23
N LYS A 147 -8.86 -9.19 -7.20
CA LYS A 147 -9.19 -7.89 -7.79
C LYS A 147 -8.64 -6.77 -6.92
N GLY A 148 -7.91 -5.84 -7.52
CA GLY A 148 -7.42 -4.64 -6.83
C GLY A 148 -8.51 -3.63 -6.50
N LEU A 149 -8.21 -2.73 -5.57
CA LEU A 149 -9.10 -1.64 -5.17
C LEU A 149 -8.34 -0.31 -5.23
N ALA A 150 -8.93 0.65 -5.94
CA ALA A 150 -8.45 2.03 -5.95
C ALA A 150 -9.39 2.90 -5.10
N VAL A 151 -8.82 3.72 -4.22
CA VAL A 151 -9.58 4.64 -3.36
C VAL A 151 -9.04 6.06 -3.56
N HIS A 152 -9.91 6.99 -3.96
CA HIS A 152 -9.53 8.40 -4.03
C HIS A 152 -9.17 8.91 -2.63
N GLY A 153 -8.01 9.54 -2.49
CA GLY A 153 -7.46 9.89 -1.16
C GLY A 153 -8.40 10.72 -0.30
N ALA A 154 -9.04 11.74 -0.89
CA ALA A 154 -9.98 12.59 -0.15
C ALA A 154 -11.23 11.85 0.31
N GLU A 155 -11.53 10.70 -0.25
CA GLU A 155 -12.69 9.87 0.10
C GLU A 155 -12.33 8.70 1.02
N ALA A 156 -11.05 8.56 1.41
CA ALA A 156 -10.60 7.43 2.22
C ALA A 156 -11.41 7.28 3.51
N SER A 157 -11.60 8.36 4.25
CA SER A 157 -12.31 8.32 5.54
C SER A 157 -13.80 7.94 5.41
N SER A 158 -14.41 8.14 4.25
CA SER A 158 -15.80 7.79 3.98
C SER A 158 -15.96 6.47 3.21
N SER A 159 -14.87 5.75 2.96
CA SER A 159 -14.86 4.57 2.10
C SER A 159 -15.10 3.24 2.83
N GLU A 160 -15.39 3.26 4.13
CA GLU A 160 -15.47 2.03 4.94
C GLU A 160 -16.39 0.96 4.34
N SER A 161 -17.60 1.33 3.95
CA SER A 161 -18.57 0.36 3.41
C SER A 161 -18.09 -0.29 2.12
N ILE A 162 -17.54 0.50 1.21
CA ILE A 162 -17.03 0.01 -0.08
C ILE A 162 -15.83 -0.89 0.14
N VAL A 163 -14.90 -0.46 0.98
CA VAL A 163 -13.68 -1.22 1.31
C VAL A 163 -14.05 -2.56 1.97
N ALA A 164 -14.96 -2.52 2.94
CA ALA A 164 -15.40 -3.73 3.66
C ALA A 164 -16.07 -4.73 2.72
N ALA A 165 -16.98 -4.28 1.86
CA ALA A 165 -17.67 -5.14 0.92
C ALA A 165 -16.69 -5.78 -0.07
N TRP A 166 -15.75 -5.01 -0.59
CA TRP A 166 -14.72 -5.51 -1.49
C TRP A 166 -13.80 -6.53 -0.79
N ALA A 167 -13.28 -6.19 0.40
CA ALA A 167 -12.37 -7.06 1.12
C ALA A 167 -13.00 -8.42 1.45
N LYS A 168 -14.26 -8.42 1.92
CA LYS A 168 -15.00 -9.65 2.23
C LYS A 168 -15.22 -10.54 1.00
N LYS A 169 -15.33 -9.93 -0.17
CA LYS A 169 -15.51 -10.68 -1.42
C LYS A 169 -14.20 -11.31 -1.90
N GLU A 170 -13.07 -10.71 -1.57
CA GLU A 170 -11.77 -11.17 -2.07
C GLU A 170 -11.13 -12.27 -1.20
N VAL A 171 -11.53 -12.43 0.05
CA VAL A 171 -10.97 -13.47 0.94
C VAL A 171 -11.76 -14.77 0.95
#